data_a20b7030bfaed96dd5fdcaaf87f90082
#
_entry.id   a20b7030bfaed96dd5fdcaaf87f90082
#
_cell.length_a   1.000
_cell.length_b   1.000
_cell.length_c   1.000
_cell.angle_alpha   90.00
_cell.angle_beta   90.00
_cell.angle_gamma   90.00
#
_symmetry.space_group_name_H-M   'P 1'
#
loop_
_entity.id
_entity.type
_entity.pdbx_description
1 polymer ?
#
loop_
_entity_poly.entity_id
_entity_poly.type
_entity_poly.pdbx_seq_one_letter_code
_entity_poly.pdbx_strand_id
1 'polypeptide(L)'
;LVMQQQSPRTQYQVRYVTTLISGIKLPEVPAVTEGAVPVTPDSAYLKLLPQELPMRYGSVIDAGPNSLEYGKFELSKDTFYQQISKIQQDQLKSLKKAKLKYQHVLSDLEPLALATADGGALVAVYMKDVTTIKPTKRNSGITVNSLEQVALGSKGSIKGVVSTYGDMLLFYVPSVGQNSKITLLGWQAGLLKVKSL
;
A
#
# COMPACT_ATOMS: atom_id res chain seq x y z
N LEU A 1 -5.23 13.08 6.32
CA LEU A 1 -5.65 12.29 7.48
C LEU A 1 -7.04 11.73 7.26
N VAL A 2 -7.22 10.44 7.54
CA VAL A 2 -8.54 9.81 7.64
C VAL A 2 -8.81 9.56 9.13
N MET A 3 -9.91 10.11 9.61
CA MET A 3 -10.30 10.02 11.01
C MET A 3 -11.63 9.31 11.14
N GLN A 4 -11.81 8.57 12.21
CA GLN A 4 -13.04 7.84 12.52
C GLN A 4 -13.49 8.14 13.95
N GLN A 5 -14.77 8.31 14.11
CA GLN A 5 -15.45 8.42 15.40
C GLN A 5 -16.33 7.17 15.59
N GLN A 6 -16.13 6.44 16.67
CA GLN A 6 -16.87 5.19 16.92
C GLN A 6 -18.31 5.43 17.35
N SER A 7 -18.58 6.56 17.97
CA SER A 7 -19.92 6.98 18.35
C SER A 7 -19.97 8.51 18.48
N PRO A 8 -21.14 9.16 18.43
CA PRO A 8 -21.27 10.62 18.54
C PRO A 8 -20.69 11.22 19.83
N ARG A 9 -20.41 10.40 20.84
CA ARG A 9 -19.87 10.84 22.14
C ARG A 9 -18.38 10.54 22.33
N THR A 10 -17.74 9.86 21.36
CA THR A 10 -16.30 9.57 21.42
C THR A 10 -15.52 10.61 20.63
N GLN A 11 -14.22 10.73 20.92
CA GLN A 11 -13.33 11.61 20.14
C GLN A 11 -13.00 10.95 18.80
N TYR A 12 -12.69 11.78 17.79
CA TYR A 12 -12.13 11.31 16.54
C TYR A 12 -10.75 10.71 16.73
N GLN A 13 -10.54 9.54 16.19
CA GLN A 13 -9.26 8.85 16.17
C GLN A 13 -8.68 8.86 14.76
N VAL A 14 -7.39 9.15 14.63
CA VAL A 14 -6.67 9.03 13.35
C VAL A 14 -6.52 7.56 13.02
N ARG A 15 -7.03 7.15 11.88
CA ARG A 15 -6.94 5.75 11.39
C ARG A 15 -5.91 5.61 10.29
N TYR A 16 -5.83 6.59 9.38
CA TYR A 16 -4.89 6.58 8.28
C TYR A 16 -4.23 7.95 8.11
N VAL A 17 -2.95 7.91 7.80
CA VAL A 17 -2.13 9.08 7.48
C VAL A 17 -1.46 8.82 6.14
N THR A 18 -1.69 9.70 5.15
CA THR A 18 -1.04 9.60 3.85
C THR A 18 -0.56 10.98 3.40
N THR A 19 0.52 11.00 2.64
CA THR A 19 0.95 12.18 1.91
C THR A 19 0.40 12.11 0.50
N LEU A 20 -0.31 13.16 0.08
CA LEU A 20 -0.88 13.21 -1.27
C LEU A 20 0.21 13.30 -2.33
N ILE A 21 0.00 12.64 -3.45
CA ILE A 21 0.87 12.73 -4.63
C ILE A 21 0.78 14.15 -5.19
N SER A 22 1.93 14.75 -5.47
CA SER A 22 1.99 16.11 -6.01
C SER A 22 1.22 16.23 -7.33
N GLY A 23 0.39 17.26 -7.44
CA GLY A 23 -0.43 17.51 -8.63
C GLY A 23 -1.62 16.57 -8.83
N ILE A 24 -1.91 15.66 -7.88
CA ILE A 24 -3.10 14.83 -7.94
C ILE A 24 -4.35 15.66 -7.68
N LYS A 25 -5.39 15.46 -8.47
CA LYS A 25 -6.71 16.04 -8.20
C LYS A 25 -7.48 15.11 -7.29
N LEU A 26 -7.95 15.63 -6.17
CA LEU A 26 -8.89 14.90 -5.33
C LEU A 26 -10.29 14.94 -5.96
N PRO A 27 -11.06 13.86 -5.88
CA PRO A 27 -12.46 13.89 -6.26
C PRO A 27 -13.25 14.81 -5.33
N GLU A 28 -14.33 15.35 -5.83
CA GLU A 28 -15.24 16.14 -5.01
C GLU A 28 -15.91 15.24 -3.96
N VAL A 29 -15.96 15.73 -2.74
CA VAL A 29 -16.65 15.07 -1.62
C VAL A 29 -17.92 15.85 -1.28
N PRO A 30 -18.92 15.22 -0.64
CA PRO A 30 -20.12 15.92 -0.16
C PRO A 30 -19.75 17.14 0.69
N ALA A 31 -20.60 18.15 0.66
CA ALA A 31 -20.41 19.37 1.45
C ALA A 31 -20.29 19.04 2.94
N VAL A 32 -19.54 19.86 3.69
CA VAL A 32 -19.34 19.68 5.14
C VAL A 32 -20.68 19.64 5.91
N THR A 33 -21.70 20.34 5.41
CA THR A 33 -23.05 20.36 5.98
C THR A 33 -23.82 19.06 5.75
N GLU A 34 -23.48 18.30 4.72
CA GLU A 34 -24.07 16.98 4.40
C GLU A 34 -23.31 15.84 5.11
N GLY A 35 -22.04 16.07 5.38
CA GLY A 35 -21.16 15.10 5.99
C GLY A 35 -20.64 14.03 5.02
N ALA A 36 -19.67 13.25 5.48
CA ALA A 36 -19.12 12.15 4.71
C ALA A 36 -20.02 10.90 4.83
N VAL A 37 -20.36 10.29 3.70
CA VAL A 37 -21.15 9.06 3.64
C VAL A 37 -20.20 7.86 3.65
N PRO A 38 -20.22 7.02 4.70
CA PRO A 38 -19.43 5.79 4.74
C PRO A 38 -19.87 4.80 3.64
N VAL A 39 -18.90 4.13 3.05
CA VAL A 39 -19.10 3.05 2.08
C VAL A 39 -18.68 1.74 2.73
N THR A 40 -19.54 0.71 2.64
CA THR A 40 -19.22 -0.59 3.24
C THR A 40 -18.07 -1.30 2.51
N PRO A 41 -17.28 -2.14 3.23
CA PRO A 41 -16.14 -2.85 2.63
C PRO A 41 -16.49 -3.78 1.47
N ASP A 42 -17.73 -4.25 1.41
CA ASP A 42 -18.30 -5.16 0.39
C ASP A 42 -19.12 -4.45 -0.69
N SER A 43 -18.98 -3.15 -0.83
CA SER A 43 -19.81 -2.32 -1.72
C SER A 43 -19.61 -2.65 -3.19
N ALA A 44 -20.58 -3.34 -3.79
CA ALA A 44 -20.51 -3.85 -5.16
C ALA A 44 -20.75 -2.78 -6.25
N TYR A 45 -21.13 -1.56 -5.91
CA TYR A 45 -21.29 -0.49 -6.90
C TYR A 45 -19.96 0.15 -7.32
N LEU A 46 -18.87 -0.11 -6.60
CA LEU A 46 -17.54 0.31 -6.96
C LEU A 46 -16.88 -0.70 -7.91
N LYS A 47 -15.98 -0.24 -8.77
CA LYS A 47 -15.20 -1.11 -9.69
C LYS A 47 -14.40 -2.20 -8.99
N LEU A 48 -14.10 -1.99 -7.72
CA LEU A 48 -13.41 -2.95 -6.88
C LEU A 48 -13.93 -2.79 -5.45
N LEU A 49 -14.23 -3.91 -4.80
CA LEU A 49 -14.66 -3.91 -3.40
C LEU A 49 -13.56 -3.31 -2.51
N PRO A 50 -13.86 -2.38 -1.61
CA PRO A 50 -12.85 -1.80 -0.72
C PRO A 50 -12.02 -2.84 0.03
N GLN A 51 -12.62 -3.94 0.49
CA GLN A 51 -11.94 -5.03 1.20
C GLN A 51 -10.95 -5.82 0.31
N GLU A 52 -11.16 -5.85 -1.01
CA GLU A 52 -10.29 -6.55 -1.95
C GLU A 52 -9.15 -5.67 -2.47
N LEU A 53 -9.26 -4.35 -2.33
CA LEU A 53 -8.34 -3.39 -2.90
C LEU A 53 -6.87 -3.66 -2.52
N PRO A 54 -6.50 -3.93 -1.24
CA PRO A 54 -5.11 -4.21 -0.88
C PRO A 54 -4.55 -5.45 -1.58
N MET A 55 -5.34 -6.54 -1.65
CA MET A 55 -4.91 -7.78 -2.29
C MET A 55 -4.74 -7.61 -3.81
N ARG A 56 -5.70 -6.95 -4.45
CA ARG A 56 -5.67 -6.72 -5.91
C ARG A 56 -4.53 -5.79 -6.30
N TYR A 57 -4.33 -4.73 -5.55
CA TYR A 57 -3.21 -3.83 -5.77
C TYR A 57 -1.86 -4.50 -5.48
N GLY A 58 -1.75 -5.29 -4.41
CA GLY A 58 -0.58 -6.11 -4.13
C GLY A 58 -0.21 -7.02 -5.30
N SER A 59 -1.20 -7.67 -5.94
CA SER A 59 -0.95 -8.49 -7.14
C SER A 59 -0.39 -7.70 -8.32
N VAL A 60 -0.78 -6.42 -8.44
CA VAL A 60 -0.22 -5.51 -9.48
C VAL A 60 1.24 -5.18 -9.16
N ILE A 61 1.57 -4.95 -7.90
CA ILE A 61 2.96 -4.67 -7.49
C ILE A 61 3.85 -5.91 -7.73
N ASP A 62 3.34 -7.11 -7.40
CA ASP A 62 4.11 -8.36 -7.50
C ASP A 62 4.33 -8.82 -8.96
N ALA A 63 3.30 -8.73 -9.78
CA ALA A 63 3.32 -9.28 -11.14
C ALA A 63 3.43 -8.22 -12.25
N GLY A 64 3.29 -6.94 -11.94
CA GLY A 64 3.32 -5.86 -12.93
C GLY A 64 2.30 -6.08 -14.05
N PRO A 65 2.73 -5.91 -15.32
CA PRO A 65 1.85 -6.09 -16.48
C PRO A 65 1.25 -7.49 -16.64
N ASN A 66 1.79 -8.50 -15.94
CA ASN A 66 1.25 -9.86 -15.95
C ASN A 66 0.08 -10.05 -14.99
N SER A 67 -0.20 -9.08 -14.11
CA SER A 67 -1.37 -9.12 -13.24
C SER A 67 -2.66 -8.89 -14.04
N LEU A 68 -3.68 -9.71 -13.80
CA LEU A 68 -5.02 -9.53 -14.38
C LEU A 68 -5.67 -8.20 -13.95
N GLU A 69 -5.22 -7.64 -12.85
CA GLU A 69 -5.72 -6.40 -12.28
C GLU A 69 -5.00 -5.15 -12.84
N TYR A 70 -3.88 -5.32 -13.56
CA TYR A 70 -3.01 -4.22 -14.00
C TYR A 70 -3.75 -3.11 -14.76
N GLY A 71 -4.66 -3.48 -15.66
CA GLY A 71 -5.44 -2.55 -16.45
C GLY A 71 -6.46 -1.72 -15.68
N LYS A 72 -6.82 -2.13 -14.46
CA LYS A 72 -7.80 -1.44 -13.62
C LYS A 72 -7.23 -0.22 -12.90
N PHE A 73 -5.89 -0.14 -12.75
CA PHE A 73 -5.21 0.91 -12.01
C PHE A 73 -4.55 1.94 -12.93
N GLU A 74 -4.55 3.21 -12.52
CA GLU A 74 -3.82 4.30 -13.16
C GLU A 74 -2.40 4.37 -12.62
N LEU A 75 -1.48 3.62 -13.23
CA LEU A 75 -0.12 3.43 -12.75
C LEU A 75 0.87 4.48 -13.25
N SER A 76 0.50 5.27 -14.27
CA SER A 76 1.40 6.27 -14.85
C SER A 76 1.75 7.40 -13.86
N LYS A 77 0.85 7.68 -12.91
CA LYS A 77 0.99 8.69 -11.86
C LYS A 77 1.18 8.08 -10.46
N ASP A 78 1.22 6.76 -10.37
CA ASP A 78 1.36 6.03 -9.12
C ASP A 78 2.82 5.99 -8.68
N THR A 79 3.17 6.95 -7.83
CA THR A 79 4.56 7.08 -7.34
C THR A 79 4.96 5.96 -6.38
N PHE A 80 4.01 5.33 -5.68
CA PHE A 80 4.30 4.17 -4.82
C PHE A 80 4.67 2.95 -5.67
N TYR A 81 3.85 2.60 -6.67
CA TYR A 81 4.15 1.52 -7.60
C TYR A 81 5.50 1.72 -8.29
N GLN A 82 5.78 2.92 -8.78
CA GLN A 82 7.04 3.26 -9.44
C GLN A 82 8.23 3.10 -8.50
N GLN A 83 8.11 3.55 -7.26
CA GLN A 83 9.19 3.46 -6.26
C GLN A 83 9.45 2.01 -5.86
N ILE A 84 8.42 1.22 -5.54
CA ILE A 84 8.60 -0.19 -5.17
C ILE A 84 9.17 -0.99 -6.34
N SER A 85 8.65 -0.81 -7.56
CA SER A 85 9.18 -1.47 -8.76
C SER A 85 10.66 -1.15 -8.98
N LYS A 86 11.07 0.10 -8.78
CA LYS A 86 12.47 0.51 -8.88
C LYS A 86 13.33 -0.16 -7.81
N ILE A 87 12.89 -0.15 -6.54
CA ILE A 87 13.62 -0.80 -5.44
C ILE A 87 13.80 -2.29 -5.73
N GLN A 88 12.76 -2.99 -6.16
CA GLN A 88 12.82 -4.42 -6.51
C GLN A 88 13.82 -4.68 -7.65
N GLN A 89 13.78 -3.87 -8.71
CA GLN A 89 14.72 -3.99 -9.83
C GLN A 89 16.17 -3.74 -9.40
N ASP A 90 16.42 -2.72 -8.58
CA ASP A 90 17.75 -2.39 -8.08
C ASP A 90 18.29 -3.47 -7.14
N GLN A 91 17.43 -4.05 -6.30
CA GLN A 91 17.77 -5.20 -5.45
C GLN A 91 18.11 -6.45 -6.29
N LEU A 92 17.34 -6.75 -7.33
CA LEU A 92 17.62 -7.89 -8.23
C LEU A 92 18.96 -7.71 -8.96
N LYS A 93 19.33 -6.48 -9.34
CA LYS A 93 20.61 -6.18 -9.98
C LYS A 93 21.80 -6.27 -9.01
N SER A 94 21.63 -5.75 -7.80
CA SER A 94 22.72 -5.64 -6.81
C SER A 94 22.96 -6.93 -6.03
N LEU A 95 21.90 -7.70 -5.76
CA LEU A 95 21.94 -8.89 -4.90
C LEU A 95 22.03 -10.19 -5.72
N LYS A 96 22.94 -10.27 -6.70
CA LYS A 96 23.13 -11.44 -7.57
C LYS A 96 23.44 -12.76 -6.83
N LYS A 97 23.87 -12.68 -5.56
CA LYS A 97 24.18 -13.84 -4.70
C LYS A 97 23.13 -14.04 -3.60
N ALA A 98 21.91 -13.53 -3.80
CA ALA A 98 20.82 -13.68 -2.86
C ALA A 98 19.54 -14.17 -3.57
N LYS A 99 18.69 -14.85 -2.81
CA LYS A 99 17.29 -15.13 -3.20
C LYS A 99 16.41 -14.06 -2.56
N LEU A 100 15.63 -13.40 -3.39
CA LEU A 100 14.68 -12.35 -3.00
C LEU A 100 13.26 -12.91 -3.07
N LYS A 101 12.46 -12.61 -2.07
CA LYS A 101 11.03 -12.89 -2.07
C LYS A 101 10.30 -11.66 -1.56
N TYR A 102 9.35 -11.17 -2.34
CA TYR A 102 8.44 -10.08 -1.99
C TYR A 102 7.07 -10.67 -1.72
N GLN A 103 6.38 -10.15 -0.72
CA GLN A 103 5.03 -10.57 -0.36
C GLN A 103 4.26 -9.37 0.18
N HIS A 104 3.08 -9.14 -0.38
CA HIS A 104 2.11 -8.19 0.16
C HIS A 104 1.13 -8.96 1.03
N VAL A 105 1.07 -8.61 2.30
CA VAL A 105 0.24 -9.29 3.29
C VAL A 105 -0.90 -8.37 3.70
N LEU A 106 -2.11 -8.91 3.68
CA LEU A 106 -3.28 -8.21 4.18
C LEU A 106 -3.12 -7.93 5.68
N SER A 107 -3.68 -6.83 6.11
CA SER A 107 -3.76 -6.45 7.52
C SER A 107 -5.15 -6.75 8.06
N ASP A 108 -5.25 -6.92 9.38
CA ASP A 108 -6.52 -6.99 10.09
C ASP A 108 -7.23 -5.62 10.20
N LEU A 109 -6.56 -4.54 9.74
CA LEU A 109 -7.14 -3.21 9.70
C LEU A 109 -8.10 -3.09 8.52
N GLU A 110 -9.39 -2.94 8.81
CA GLU A 110 -10.42 -2.79 7.79
C GLU A 110 -10.23 -1.50 6.98
N PRO A 111 -10.47 -1.55 5.65
CA PRO A 111 -10.53 -0.36 4.82
C PRO A 111 -11.56 0.64 5.33
N LEU A 112 -11.24 1.93 5.24
CA LEU A 112 -12.21 2.99 5.44
C LEU A 112 -12.52 3.64 4.09
N ALA A 113 -13.79 3.66 3.74
CA ALA A 113 -14.24 4.23 2.48
C ALA A 113 -15.33 5.28 2.69
N LEU A 114 -15.21 6.39 1.94
CA LEU A 114 -16.14 7.52 1.96
C LEU A 114 -16.58 7.83 0.53
N ALA A 115 -17.89 7.95 0.33
CA ALA A 115 -18.46 8.27 -0.98
C ALA A 115 -17.97 9.63 -1.49
N THR A 116 -17.79 9.73 -2.80
CA THR A 116 -17.51 10.98 -3.51
C THR A 116 -18.75 11.47 -4.26
N ALA A 117 -18.79 12.76 -4.60
CA ALA A 117 -19.94 13.38 -5.25
C ALA A 117 -20.27 12.78 -6.63
N ASP A 118 -19.28 12.19 -7.30
CA ASP A 118 -19.40 11.54 -8.60
C ASP A 118 -19.81 10.06 -8.55
N GLY A 119 -20.15 9.56 -7.36
CA GLY A 119 -20.59 8.17 -7.13
C GLY A 119 -19.45 7.16 -6.98
N GLY A 120 -18.20 7.60 -6.94
CA GLY A 120 -17.05 6.79 -6.55
C GLY A 120 -16.82 6.80 -5.04
N ALA A 121 -15.63 6.38 -4.59
CA ALA A 121 -15.23 6.44 -3.20
C ALA A 121 -13.74 6.78 -3.01
N LEU A 122 -13.46 7.52 -1.94
CA LEU A 122 -12.13 7.58 -1.33
C LEU A 122 -11.95 6.35 -0.43
N VAL A 123 -10.95 5.53 -0.70
CA VAL A 123 -10.72 4.29 0.04
C VAL A 123 -9.32 4.30 0.64
N ALA A 124 -9.26 4.34 1.97
CA ALA A 124 -8.01 4.22 2.71
C ALA A 124 -7.79 2.76 3.11
N VAL A 125 -6.61 2.23 2.79
CA VAL A 125 -6.24 0.84 3.06
C VAL A 125 -4.86 0.76 3.71
N TYR A 126 -4.63 -0.34 4.41
CA TYR A 126 -3.34 -0.68 4.97
C TYR A 126 -2.92 -2.07 4.51
N MET A 127 -1.66 -2.18 4.09
CA MET A 127 -1.05 -3.45 3.75
C MET A 127 0.37 -3.54 4.35
N LYS A 128 0.92 -4.75 4.41
CA LYS A 128 2.30 -4.98 4.83
C LYS A 128 3.09 -5.49 3.64
N ASP A 129 4.21 -4.84 3.37
CA ASP A 129 5.22 -5.31 2.43
C ASP A 129 6.29 -6.08 3.20
N VAL A 130 6.50 -7.35 2.83
CA VAL A 130 7.47 -8.24 3.47
C VAL A 130 8.51 -8.64 2.44
N THR A 131 9.72 -8.12 2.61
CA THR A 131 10.87 -8.51 1.80
C THR A 131 11.74 -9.51 2.55
N THR A 132 11.96 -10.67 1.95
CA THR A 132 12.87 -11.71 2.45
C THR A 132 14.08 -11.81 1.55
N ILE A 133 15.27 -11.65 2.12
CA ILE A 133 16.56 -11.76 1.41
C ILE A 133 17.37 -12.89 2.05
N LYS A 134 17.67 -13.93 1.27
CA LYS A 134 18.47 -15.07 1.71
C LYS A 134 19.76 -15.19 0.88
N PRO A 135 20.94 -15.34 1.50
CA PRO A 135 22.17 -15.59 0.74
C PRO A 135 22.09 -16.95 0.02
N THR A 136 22.63 -17.02 -1.20
CA THR A 136 22.69 -18.28 -1.98
C THR A 136 23.92 -19.11 -1.65
N LYS A 137 24.97 -18.50 -1.10
CA LYS A 137 26.20 -19.18 -0.70
C LYS A 137 26.36 -19.10 0.82
N ARG A 138 26.82 -20.19 1.42
CA ARG A 138 27.19 -20.24 2.84
C ARG A 138 28.23 -19.16 3.13
N ASN A 139 28.04 -18.41 4.21
CA ASN A 139 28.89 -17.29 4.66
C ASN A 139 28.86 -16.02 3.77
N SER A 140 27.96 -15.92 2.81
CA SER A 140 27.71 -14.66 2.10
C SER A 140 26.72 -13.84 2.93
N GLY A 141 27.18 -12.85 3.67
CA GLY A 141 26.30 -11.97 4.44
C GLY A 141 25.42 -11.11 3.54
N ILE A 142 24.22 -10.82 4.04
CA ILE A 142 23.32 -9.79 3.48
C ILE A 142 23.52 -8.52 4.29
N THR A 143 23.93 -7.44 3.64
CA THR A 143 23.97 -6.10 4.23
C THR A 143 22.67 -5.39 3.90
N VAL A 144 22.10 -4.70 4.88
CA VAL A 144 20.86 -3.95 4.75
C VAL A 144 21.12 -2.44 4.80
N ASN A 145 20.11 -1.62 4.46
CA ASN A 145 20.23 -0.17 4.49
C ASN A 145 20.36 0.36 5.93
N SER A 146 20.73 1.65 6.09
CA SER A 146 21.01 2.26 7.40
C SER A 146 19.82 2.19 8.36
N LEU A 147 18.59 2.39 7.89
CA LEU A 147 17.38 2.31 8.71
C LEU A 147 17.15 0.88 9.22
N GLU A 148 17.29 -0.09 8.33
CA GLU A 148 17.18 -1.51 8.67
C GLU A 148 18.31 -1.97 9.60
N GLN A 149 19.53 -1.40 9.48
CA GLN A 149 20.64 -1.70 10.39
C GLN A 149 20.32 -1.27 11.83
N VAL A 150 19.73 -0.10 12.00
CA VAL A 150 19.29 0.39 13.32
C VAL A 150 18.24 -0.57 13.90
N ALA A 151 17.23 -0.94 13.12
CA ALA A 151 16.16 -1.83 13.57
C ALA A 151 16.65 -3.27 13.83
N LEU A 152 17.66 -3.74 13.09
CA LEU A 152 18.24 -5.08 13.25
C LEU A 152 19.29 -5.14 14.38
N GLY A 153 19.87 -4.00 14.76
CA GLY A 153 20.97 -3.92 15.71
C GLY A 153 22.34 -4.41 15.15
N SER A 154 22.42 -4.56 13.81
CA SER A 154 23.63 -5.02 13.11
C SER A 154 23.65 -4.57 11.66
N LYS A 155 24.83 -4.63 11.00
CA LYS A 155 24.97 -4.27 9.57
C LYS A 155 24.24 -5.24 8.61
N GLY A 156 23.82 -6.40 9.10
CA GLY A 156 23.14 -7.42 8.29
C GLY A 156 23.19 -8.79 8.92
N SER A 157 22.97 -9.85 8.14
CA SER A 157 22.94 -11.24 8.62
C SER A 157 23.53 -12.21 7.61
N ILE A 158 24.24 -13.25 8.09
CA ILE A 158 24.73 -14.37 7.27
C ILE A 158 23.63 -15.41 6.98
N LYS A 159 22.54 -15.40 7.72
CA LYS A 159 21.40 -16.31 7.51
C LYS A 159 20.36 -15.74 6.57
N GLY A 160 20.34 -14.44 6.40
CA GLY A 160 19.36 -13.68 5.66
C GLY A 160 18.58 -12.72 6.55
N VAL A 161 17.77 -11.89 5.91
CA VAL A 161 17.00 -10.82 6.59
C VAL A 161 15.57 -10.83 6.09
N VAL A 162 14.64 -10.55 7.01
CA VAL A 162 13.23 -10.26 6.71
C VAL A 162 12.93 -8.86 7.19
N SER A 163 12.58 -7.99 6.24
CA SER A 163 12.12 -6.62 6.50
C SER A 163 10.62 -6.54 6.27
N THR A 164 9.90 -5.90 7.18
CA THR A 164 8.46 -5.65 7.06
C THR A 164 8.21 -4.16 7.12
N TYR A 165 7.56 -3.64 6.10
CA TYR A 165 7.06 -2.28 6.03
C TYR A 165 5.55 -2.28 6.19
N GLY A 166 5.01 -1.18 6.67
CA GLY A 166 3.57 -0.93 6.72
C GLY A 166 3.24 0.22 5.79
N ASP A 167 2.29 0.00 4.89
CA ASP A 167 1.92 0.93 3.83
C ASP A 167 0.48 1.38 4.01
N MET A 168 0.28 2.66 4.27
CA MET A 168 -1.01 3.32 4.27
C MET A 168 -1.22 3.97 2.91
N LEU A 169 -2.28 3.57 2.22
CA LEU A 169 -2.57 3.99 0.86
C LEU A 169 -3.97 4.60 0.81
N LEU A 170 -4.12 5.69 0.06
CA LEU A 170 -5.41 6.33 -0.21
C LEU A 170 -5.70 6.25 -1.70
N PHE A 171 -6.80 5.62 -2.06
CA PHE A 171 -7.24 5.47 -3.43
C PHE A 171 -8.54 6.23 -3.70
N TYR A 172 -8.72 6.65 -4.94
CA TYR A 172 -10.02 6.87 -5.53
C TYR A 172 -10.42 5.61 -6.28
N VAL A 173 -11.58 5.07 -5.93
CA VAL A 173 -12.19 3.92 -6.61
C VAL A 173 -13.47 4.39 -7.28
N PRO A 174 -13.52 4.41 -8.63
CA PRO A 174 -14.71 4.85 -9.36
C PRO A 174 -15.85 3.83 -9.25
N SER A 175 -17.08 4.26 -9.52
CA SER A 175 -18.23 3.37 -9.63
C SER A 175 -18.14 2.48 -10.88
N VAL A 176 -18.85 1.36 -10.89
CA VAL A 176 -18.84 0.37 -11.99
C VAL A 176 -19.15 0.99 -13.36
N GLY A 177 -20.03 1.99 -13.41
CA GLY A 177 -20.46 2.64 -14.66
C GLY A 177 -19.45 3.67 -15.22
N GLN A 178 -18.41 4.05 -14.49
CA GLN A 178 -17.45 5.06 -14.95
C GLN A 178 -16.31 4.44 -15.77
N ASN A 179 -15.76 5.18 -16.74
CA ASN A 179 -14.60 4.73 -17.52
C ASN A 179 -13.25 4.99 -16.85
N SER A 180 -13.21 5.78 -15.75
CA SER A 180 -11.99 6.10 -15.03
C SER A 180 -11.38 4.87 -14.36
N LYS A 181 -10.05 4.88 -14.18
CA LYS A 181 -9.30 3.84 -13.48
C LYS A 181 -9.20 4.13 -11.98
N ILE A 182 -8.93 3.09 -11.19
CA ILE A 182 -8.59 3.22 -9.78
C ILE A 182 -7.27 3.98 -9.68
N THR A 183 -7.25 5.05 -8.91
CA THR A 183 -6.11 5.97 -8.84
C THR A 183 -5.59 6.08 -7.41
N LEU A 184 -4.28 5.86 -7.22
CA LEU A 184 -3.62 6.17 -5.95
C LEU A 184 -3.52 7.68 -5.80
N LEU A 185 -4.06 8.22 -4.72
CA LEU A 185 -4.07 9.64 -4.41
C LEU A 185 -2.96 10.05 -3.45
N GLY A 186 -2.57 9.14 -2.59
CA GLY A 186 -1.53 9.39 -1.59
C GLY A 186 -1.11 8.12 -0.88
N TRP A 187 0.07 8.17 -0.27
CA TRP A 187 0.61 7.04 0.46
C TRP A 187 1.60 7.47 1.54
N GLN A 188 1.82 6.56 2.49
CA GLN A 188 2.85 6.66 3.52
C GLN A 188 3.35 5.26 3.83
N ALA A 189 4.66 5.04 3.75
CA ALA A 189 5.29 3.77 4.12
C ALA A 189 6.21 3.98 5.32
N GLY A 190 6.31 2.95 6.16
CA GLY A 190 7.18 2.97 7.33
C GLY A 190 7.74 1.60 7.67
N LEU A 191 9.01 1.54 8.09
CA LEU A 191 9.62 0.31 8.56
C LEU A 191 9.01 -0.11 9.89
N LEU A 192 8.45 -1.32 9.95
CA LEU A 192 7.84 -1.88 11.16
C LEU A 192 8.79 -2.79 11.91
N LYS A 193 9.50 -3.64 11.17
CA LYS A 193 10.33 -4.69 11.77
C LYS A 193 11.41 -5.17 10.81
N VAL A 194 12.56 -5.46 11.37
CA VAL A 194 13.63 -6.22 10.68
C VAL A 194 14.08 -7.36 11.59
N LYS A 195 14.31 -8.53 11.03
CA LYS A 195 14.86 -9.68 11.77
C LYS A 195 15.80 -10.51 10.91
N SER A 196 16.81 -11.07 11.57
CA SER A 196 17.63 -12.14 11.01
C SER A 196 16.82 -13.43 10.91
N LEU A 197 17.06 -14.20 9.87
CA LEU A 197 16.52 -15.55 9.68
C LEU A 197 17.31 -16.57 10.51
#